data_fdfc69763ef3abb123595e8709f33731
#
_entry.id   fdfc69763ef3abb123595e8709f33731
#
_cell.length_a   1.000
_cell.length_b   1.000
_cell.length_c   1.000
_cell.angle_alpha   90.00
_cell.angle_beta   90.00
_cell.angle_gamma   90.00
#
_symmetry.space_group_name_H-M   'P 1'
#
loop_
_entity.id
_entity.type
_entity.pdbx_description
1 polymer ?
#
loop_
_entity_poly.entity_id
_entity_poly.type
_entity_poly.pdbx_seq_one_letter_code
_entity_poly.pdbx_strand_id
1 'polypeptide(L)' 'MNRIGVILVAGGSGRRCGGPRPKQFQLLDGRPVLARTIDAFARALPGAETVVVLPADMIDYWHDLAARFDVKPHRTVE' A
#
# COMPACT_ATOMS: atom_id res chain seq x y z
N MET A 1 4.98 -16.16 -21.89
CA MET A 1 4.41 -16.15 -20.56
C MET A 1 4.13 -14.71 -20.15
N ASN A 2 2.91 -14.43 -19.79
CA ASN A 2 2.52 -13.07 -19.47
C ASN A 2 2.87 -12.71 -18.04
N ARG A 3 3.46 -11.55 -17.86
CA ARG A 3 3.68 -10.99 -16.53
C ARG A 3 2.58 -10.00 -16.23
N ILE A 4 2.05 -10.09 -15.04
CA ILE A 4 1.01 -9.19 -14.58
C ILE A 4 1.61 -8.28 -13.52
N GLY A 5 1.43 -6.98 -13.70
CA GLY A 5 1.83 -6.00 -12.71
C GLY A 5 0.62 -5.28 -12.16
N VAL A 6 0.64 -5.00 -10.88
CA VAL A 6 -0.40 -4.23 -10.20
C VAL A 6 0.20 -2.93 -9.74
N ILE A 7 -0.41 -1.82 -10.13
CA ILE A 7 0.04 -0.49 -9.71
C ILE A 7 -1.03 0.10 -8.80
N LEU A 8 -0.65 0.39 -7.57
CA LEU A 8 -1.55 1.00 -6.59
C LEU A 8 -1.07 2.40 -6.30
N VAL A 9 -1.92 3.39 -6.56
CA VAL A 9 -1.60 4.79 -6.27
C VAL A 9 -2.24 5.14 -4.93
N ALA A 10 -1.43 5.55 -3.98
CA ALA A 10 -1.88 5.78 -2.62
C ALA A 10 -1.45 7.15 -2.12
N GLY A 11 -2.25 7.75 -1.28
CA GLY A 11 -1.90 8.95 -0.55
C GLY A 11 -2.18 10.29 -1.21
N GLY A 12 -2.75 10.29 -2.40
CA GLY A 12 -2.93 11.54 -3.13
C GLY A 12 -3.84 12.55 -2.46
N SER A 13 -5.04 12.15 -2.08
CA SER A 13 -6.05 13.08 -1.57
C SER A 13 -6.41 12.85 -0.11
N GLY A 14 -5.75 11.93 0.56
CA GLY A 14 -6.11 11.56 1.92
C GLY A 14 -5.95 12.67 2.94
N ARG A 15 -5.17 13.68 2.63
CA ARG A 15 -4.94 14.80 3.55
C ARG A 15 -6.19 15.58 3.88
N ARG A 16 -7.15 15.58 2.98
CA ARG A 16 -8.36 16.38 3.16
C ARG A 16 -9.31 15.78 4.17
N CYS A 17 -9.07 14.59 4.60
CA CYS A 17 -9.96 13.94 5.55
C CYS A 17 -9.69 14.38 6.99
N GLY A 18 -8.84 15.38 7.18
CA GLY A 18 -8.63 15.98 8.49
C GLY A 18 -7.79 15.20 9.45
N GLY A 19 -7.35 14.03 9.07
CA GLY A 19 -6.48 13.23 9.92
C GLY A 19 -5.02 13.52 9.66
N PRO A 20 -4.14 13.23 10.61
CA PRO A 20 -2.71 13.42 10.43
C PRO A 20 -2.09 12.41 9.45
N ARG A 21 -2.84 11.38 9.08
CA ARG A 21 -2.36 10.32 8.20
C ARG A 21 -3.24 10.17 6.98
N PRO A 22 -2.66 9.84 5.82
CA PRO A 22 -3.45 9.50 4.66
C PRO A 22 -4.43 8.37 4.96
N LYS A 23 -5.57 8.41 4.31
CA LYS A 23 -6.62 7.42 4.50
C LYS A 23 -6.12 5.99 4.29
N GLN A 24 -5.20 5.80 3.34
CA GLN A 24 -4.67 4.48 3.02
C GLN A 24 -3.88 3.85 4.16
N PHE A 25 -3.39 4.65 5.09
CA PHE A 25 -2.60 4.15 6.21
C PHE A 25 -3.43 3.93 7.47
N GLN A 26 -4.70 4.30 7.44
CA GLN A 26 -5.57 4.08 8.58
C GLN A 26 -5.91 2.61 8.71
N LEU A 27 -6.18 2.19 9.93
CA LEU A 27 -6.48 0.79 10.19
C LEU A 27 -7.95 0.50 9.90
N LEU A 28 -8.18 -0.63 9.26
CA LEU A 28 -9.50 -1.18 9.05
C LEU A 28 -9.45 -2.61 9.58
N ASP A 29 -10.19 -2.86 10.65
CA ASP A 29 -10.16 -4.15 11.36
C ASP A 29 -8.72 -4.51 11.76
N GLY A 30 -8.01 -3.54 12.28
CA GLY A 30 -6.68 -3.76 12.82
C GLY A 30 -5.55 -3.90 11.80
N ARG A 31 -5.81 -3.59 10.53
CA ARG A 31 -4.79 -3.68 9.50
C ARG A 31 -4.91 -2.47 8.56
N PRO A 32 -3.79 -1.86 8.14
CA PRO A 32 -3.85 -0.68 7.26
C PRO A 32 -4.62 -0.98 5.98
N VAL A 33 -5.39 0.00 5.51
CA VAL A 33 -6.18 -0.15 4.29
C VAL A 33 -5.31 -0.56 3.11
N LEU A 34 -4.14 0.07 2.95
CA LEU A 34 -3.23 -0.26 1.85
C LEU A 34 -2.75 -1.71 1.95
N ALA A 35 -2.47 -2.20 3.16
CA ALA A 35 -2.07 -3.59 3.35
C ALA A 35 -3.18 -4.55 2.93
N ARG A 36 -4.43 -4.23 3.23
CA ARG A 36 -5.56 -5.05 2.81
C ARG A 36 -5.70 -5.09 1.30
N THR A 37 -5.46 -3.95 0.66
CA THR A 37 -5.50 -3.88 -0.80
C THR A 37 -4.42 -4.76 -1.41
N ILE A 38 -3.20 -4.68 -0.88
CA ILE A 38 -2.10 -5.52 -1.35
C ILE A 38 -2.44 -7.00 -1.16
N ASP A 39 -3.00 -7.36 0.00
CA ASP A 39 -3.40 -8.74 0.27
C ASP A 39 -4.43 -9.23 -0.74
N ALA A 40 -5.40 -8.40 -1.07
CA ALA A 40 -6.46 -8.78 -2.00
C ALA A 40 -5.90 -9.06 -3.38
N PHE A 41 -5.00 -8.21 -3.87
CA PHE A 41 -4.38 -8.43 -5.17
C PHE A 41 -3.43 -9.62 -5.16
N ALA A 42 -2.73 -9.85 -4.06
CA ALA A 42 -1.85 -11.01 -3.94
C ALA A 42 -2.63 -12.32 -4.02
N ARG A 43 -3.85 -12.34 -3.49
CA ARG A 43 -4.71 -13.53 -3.59
C ARG A 43 -5.32 -13.68 -4.96
N ALA A 44 -5.76 -12.57 -5.55
CA ALA A 44 -6.43 -12.62 -6.85
C ALA A 44 -5.46 -12.89 -8.00
N LEU A 45 -4.23 -12.39 -7.87
CA LEU A 45 -3.24 -12.46 -8.94
C LEU A 45 -1.91 -12.97 -8.37
N PRO A 46 -1.85 -14.24 -7.97
CA PRO A 46 -0.61 -14.80 -7.41
C PRO A 46 0.52 -14.70 -8.44
N GLY A 47 1.68 -14.26 -7.99
CA GLY A 47 2.83 -14.10 -8.87
C GLY A 47 2.91 -12.75 -9.56
N ALA A 48 1.89 -11.91 -9.45
CA ALA A 48 1.96 -10.56 -10.01
C ALA A 48 2.90 -9.69 -9.17
N GLU A 49 3.63 -8.82 -9.85
CA GLU A 49 4.46 -7.83 -9.17
C GLU A 49 3.57 -6.66 -8.76
N THR A 50 3.70 -6.22 -7.51
CA THR A 50 2.93 -5.09 -7.00
C THR A 50 3.84 -3.90 -6.80
N VAL A 51 3.44 -2.75 -7.33
CA VAL A 51 4.15 -1.48 -7.18
C VAL A 51 3.20 -0.49 -6.54
N VAL A 52 3.63 0.11 -5.45
CA VAL A 52 2.85 1.13 -4.74
C VAL A 52 3.48 2.48 -4.99
N VAL A 53 2.69 3.41 -5.50
CA VAL A 53 3.14 4.78 -5.77
C VAL A 53 2.71 5.65 -4.59
N LEU A 54 3.68 6.29 -3.96
CA LEU A 54 3.46 7.10 -2.76
C LEU A 54 4.19 8.43 -2.90
N PRO A 55 3.69 9.50 -2.25
CA PRO A 55 4.50 10.70 -2.10
C PRO A 55 5.81 10.38 -1.42
N ALA A 56 6.88 11.06 -1.82
CA ALA A 56 8.22 10.77 -1.32
C ALA A 56 8.28 10.80 0.21
N ASP A 57 7.59 11.75 0.83
CA ASP A 57 7.61 11.91 2.28
C ASP A 57 6.81 10.83 3.03
N MET A 58 6.14 9.95 2.32
CA MET A 58 5.35 8.88 2.94
C MET A 58 5.99 7.51 2.79
N ILE A 59 7.05 7.40 1.99
CA ILE A 59 7.64 6.09 1.70
C ILE A 59 8.23 5.46 2.95
N ASP A 60 9.00 6.21 3.72
CA ASP A 60 9.60 5.68 4.94
C ASP A 60 8.55 5.27 5.96
N TYR A 61 7.54 6.11 6.12
CA TYR A 61 6.44 5.80 7.03
C TYR A 61 5.74 4.51 6.62
N TRP A 62 5.47 4.35 5.33
CA TRP A 62 4.83 3.13 4.85
C TRP A 62 5.72 1.90 5.04
N HIS A 63 7.02 2.02 4.80
CA HIS A 63 7.93 0.89 5.00
C HIS A 63 7.91 0.41 6.45
N ASP A 64 7.91 1.33 7.41
CA ASP A 64 7.82 0.97 8.82
C ASP A 64 6.50 0.28 9.12
N LEU A 65 5.42 0.81 8.59
CA LEU A 65 4.10 0.27 8.82
C LEU A 65 3.97 -1.12 8.19
N ALA A 66 4.48 -1.28 6.98
CA ALA A 66 4.43 -2.56 6.28
C ALA A 66 5.22 -3.64 7.03
N ALA A 67 6.37 -3.28 7.58
CA ALA A 67 7.15 -4.22 8.37
C ALA A 67 6.40 -4.61 9.64
N ARG A 68 5.76 -3.65 10.28
CA ARG A 68 5.02 -3.90 11.52
C ARG A 68 3.84 -4.84 11.30
N PHE A 69 3.19 -4.74 10.16
CA PHE A 69 2.01 -5.55 9.85
C PHE A 69 2.31 -6.73 8.91
N ASP A 70 3.58 -7.00 8.67
CA ASP A 70 4.01 -8.14 7.86
C ASP A 70 3.32 -8.17 6.49
N VAL A 71 3.36 -7.03 5.81
CA VAL A 71 2.74 -6.90 4.50
C VAL A 71 3.58 -7.64 3.46
N LYS A 72 2.92 -8.27 2.49
CA LYS A 72 3.60 -9.03 1.47
C LYS A 72 4.58 -8.18 0.66
N PRO A 73 5.64 -8.76 0.11
CA PRO A 73 6.64 -8.01 -0.64
C PRO A 73 6.01 -7.23 -1.80
N HIS A 74 6.49 -6.01 -1.98
CA HIS A 74 6.06 -5.13 -3.05
C HIS A 74 7.12 -4.05 -3.23
N ARG A 75 7.05 -3.34 -4.34
CA ARG A 75 7.94 -2.22 -4.60
C ARG A 75 7.22 -0.92 -4.28
N THR A 76 7.99 0.06 -3.83
CA THR A 76 7.45 1.40 -3.61
C THR A 76 8.21 2.38 -4.48
N VAL A 77 7.48 3.30 -5.09
CA VAL A 77 8.06 4.35 -5.93
C VAL A 77 7.35 5.66 -5.66
N GLU A 78 7.99 6.71 -6.05
CA GLU A 78 7.49 8.05 -5.87
C GLU A 78 6.60 8.46 -7.05
#